data_c0e528753d60ad8d365783fe79cf1251
#
_entry.id   c0e528753d60ad8d365783fe79cf1251
#
_cell.length_a   1.000
_cell.length_b   1.000
_cell.length_c   1.000
_cell.angle_alpha   90.00
_cell.angle_beta   90.00
_cell.angle_gamma   90.00
#
_symmetry.space_group_name_H-M   'P 1'
#
loop_
_entity.id
_entity.type
_entity.pdbx_description
1 polymer ?
#
loop_
_entity_poly.entity_id
_entity_poly.type
_entity_poly.pdbx_seq_one_letter_code
_entity_poly.pdbx_strand_id
1 'polypeptide(L)'
;MTRTRRIADRFAGFILAGVVSCSLLDAVSAAPPQSYDDLLAQAKQNATAVDFTALRYAYAESAQYNPYDPNDAELYKFMVNAMNARDCTSAMKHAQAILEKNYVRINAHVASAICYRQLNQAQAAAHHDAMARGLMDSILASGNGATAQTAFVVIAVDEEYSAIAKLGLKSVRQRLLKNDGHRFDVLDVTDKAGRTSALFFNIDRLFAWYTRQNKSRQ
;
A
#
# COMPACT_ATOMS: atom_id res chain seq x y z
N MET A 1 -35.97 44.07 83.28
CA MET A 1 -35.25 42.99 84.03
C MET A 1 -34.60 42.02 83.07
N THR A 2 -33.27 42.08 83.04
CA THR A 2 -32.35 40.90 83.00
C THR A 2 -32.37 40.09 81.71
N ARG A 3 -31.30 39.77 81.06
CA ARG A 3 -29.90 39.58 81.38
C ARG A 3 -29.13 39.27 80.09
N THR A 4 -28.10 40.00 79.87
CA THR A 4 -27.04 39.80 78.86
C THR A 4 -26.39 38.42 78.96
N ARG A 5 -26.19 37.74 77.83
CA ARG A 5 -25.11 36.76 77.74
C ARG A 5 -24.45 36.88 76.38
N ARG A 6 -23.17 37.22 76.43
CA ARG A 6 -22.20 37.19 75.33
C ARG A 6 -21.83 35.73 75.05
N ILE A 7 -21.76 35.38 73.81
CA ILE A 7 -21.10 34.16 73.36
C ILE A 7 -20.07 34.56 72.29
N ALA A 8 -18.85 34.11 72.56
CA ALA A 8 -17.65 34.43 71.85
C ALA A 8 -17.55 33.82 70.45
N ASP A 9 -17.02 34.63 69.55
CA ASP A 9 -16.63 34.20 68.19
C ASP A 9 -15.46 33.24 68.23
N ARG A 10 -15.64 32.11 67.60
CA ARG A 10 -14.52 31.23 67.20
C ARG A 10 -14.45 31.21 65.66
N PHE A 11 -13.48 31.95 65.13
CA PHE A 11 -13.05 31.84 63.75
C PHE A 11 -12.35 30.48 63.54
N ALA A 12 -12.92 29.61 62.75
CA ALA A 12 -12.29 28.43 62.24
C ALA A 12 -11.83 28.72 60.80
N GLY A 13 -10.51 28.90 60.60
CA GLY A 13 -9.94 29.09 59.30
C GLY A 13 -9.95 27.77 58.51
N PHE A 14 -10.62 27.76 57.38
CA PHE A 14 -10.53 26.67 56.40
C PHE A 14 -9.33 26.95 55.50
N ILE A 15 -8.29 26.11 55.61
CA ILE A 15 -7.17 26.04 54.70
C ILE A 15 -7.66 25.19 53.51
N LEU A 16 -7.88 25.82 52.35
CA LEU A 16 -8.16 25.14 51.09
C LEU A 16 -6.83 24.65 50.53
N ALA A 17 -6.51 23.36 50.69
CA ALA A 17 -5.40 22.73 50.01
C ALA A 17 -5.76 22.50 48.56
N GLY A 18 -5.23 23.35 47.66
CA GLY A 18 -5.37 23.17 46.20
C GLY A 18 -4.53 21.99 45.75
N VAL A 19 -5.19 20.89 45.34
CA VAL A 19 -4.55 19.78 44.68
C VAL A 19 -4.31 20.18 43.23
N VAL A 20 -3.08 20.54 42.91
CA VAL A 20 -2.62 20.71 41.51
C VAL A 20 -2.48 19.31 40.90
N SER A 21 -3.48 18.83 40.17
CA SER A 21 -3.37 17.65 39.33
C SER A 21 -2.51 17.98 38.12
N CYS A 22 -1.24 17.58 38.19
CA CYS A 22 -0.35 17.60 37.04
C CYS A 22 -0.72 16.45 36.12
N SER A 23 -1.54 16.74 35.09
CA SER A 23 -1.83 15.78 34.02
C SER A 23 -0.56 15.60 33.19
N LEU A 24 0.14 14.50 33.40
CA LEU A 24 1.17 14.05 32.48
C LEU A 24 0.48 13.69 31.17
N LEU A 25 0.60 14.57 30.19
CA LEU A 25 0.32 14.23 28.79
C LEU A 25 1.45 13.29 28.35
N ASP A 26 1.18 11.99 28.41
CA ASP A 26 2.02 11.01 27.76
C ASP A 26 2.04 11.34 26.27
N ALA A 27 3.14 11.92 25.81
CA ALA A 27 3.42 12.06 24.39
C ALA A 27 3.53 10.65 23.82
N VAL A 28 2.48 10.19 23.13
CA VAL A 28 2.54 8.98 22.32
C VAL A 28 3.60 9.22 21.27
N SER A 29 4.83 8.76 21.54
CA SER A 29 5.90 8.74 20.55
C SER A 29 5.47 7.77 19.46
N ALA A 30 5.14 8.29 18.28
CA ALA A 30 4.89 7.44 17.14
C ALA A 30 6.14 6.57 16.90
N ALA A 31 5.97 5.26 16.85
CA ALA A 31 7.05 4.36 16.51
C ALA A 31 7.64 4.77 15.14
N PRO A 32 8.97 4.66 14.98
CA PRO A 32 9.60 4.97 13.69
C PRO A 32 8.97 4.12 12.59
N PRO A 33 8.86 4.66 11.35
CA PRO A 33 8.31 3.90 10.24
C PRO A 33 9.12 2.62 10.04
N GLN A 34 8.42 1.48 9.89
CA GLN A 34 9.05 0.18 9.67
C GLN A 34 9.83 0.19 8.34
N SER A 35 11.00 -0.44 8.34
CA SER A 35 11.79 -0.60 7.11
C SER A 35 11.10 -1.55 6.13
N TYR A 36 11.50 -1.50 4.85
CA TYR A 36 11.01 -2.47 3.88
C TYR A 36 11.34 -3.92 4.30
N ASP A 37 12.53 -4.15 4.84
CA ASP A 37 12.97 -5.49 5.25
C ASP A 37 12.13 -6.03 6.42
N ASP A 38 11.74 -5.20 7.38
CA ASP A 38 10.87 -5.59 8.50
C ASP A 38 9.47 -5.95 7.98
N LEU A 39 8.90 -5.09 7.14
CA LEU A 39 7.58 -5.33 6.52
C LEU A 39 7.58 -6.55 5.61
N LEU A 40 8.66 -6.76 4.86
CA LEU A 40 8.85 -7.95 4.02
C LEU A 40 8.94 -9.23 4.85
N ALA A 41 9.70 -9.22 5.95
CA ALA A 41 9.78 -10.36 6.86
C ALA A 41 8.40 -10.68 7.46
N GLN A 42 7.66 -9.68 7.90
CA GLN A 42 6.30 -9.83 8.39
C GLN A 42 5.35 -10.39 7.32
N ALA A 43 5.40 -9.85 6.09
CA ALA A 43 4.59 -10.30 4.97
C ALA A 43 4.84 -11.76 4.62
N LYS A 44 6.12 -12.20 4.60
CA LYS A 44 6.51 -13.59 4.35
C LYS A 44 6.05 -14.53 5.44
N GLN A 45 6.04 -14.08 6.69
CA GLN A 45 5.61 -14.87 7.84
C GLN A 45 4.08 -14.97 7.92
N ASN A 46 3.38 -13.84 7.77
CA ASN A 46 1.93 -13.78 7.87
C ASN A 46 1.35 -12.65 7.00
N ALA A 47 0.90 -13.02 5.80
CA ALA A 47 0.32 -12.08 4.84
C ALA A 47 -0.95 -11.35 5.34
N THR A 48 -1.61 -11.82 6.41
CA THR A 48 -2.82 -11.17 6.93
C THR A 48 -2.54 -10.12 8.01
N ALA A 49 -1.30 -10.02 8.48
CA ALA A 49 -0.90 -9.12 9.56
C ALA A 49 -0.12 -7.88 9.10
N VAL A 50 0.19 -7.77 7.80
CA VAL A 50 1.01 -6.68 7.28
C VAL A 50 0.17 -5.49 6.81
N ASP A 51 0.67 -4.28 7.02
CA ASP A 51 0.17 -3.08 6.35
C ASP A 51 0.67 -3.05 4.90
N PHE A 52 -0.19 -3.39 3.97
CA PHE A 52 0.14 -3.47 2.54
C PHE A 52 0.45 -2.10 1.92
N THR A 53 -0.13 -1.03 2.44
CA THR A 53 0.19 0.33 1.98
C THR A 53 1.60 0.71 2.41
N ALA A 54 1.94 0.46 3.68
CA ALA A 54 3.30 0.67 4.18
C ALA A 54 4.31 -0.20 3.43
N LEU A 55 4.01 -1.49 3.20
CA LEU A 55 4.90 -2.42 2.47
C LEU A 55 5.19 -1.94 1.05
N ARG A 56 4.16 -1.55 0.29
CA ARG A 56 4.32 -1.02 -1.08
C ARG A 56 5.15 0.26 -1.10
N TYR A 57 4.86 1.18 -0.20
CA TYR A 57 5.57 2.47 -0.16
C TYR A 57 7.01 2.31 0.32
N ALA A 58 7.27 1.48 1.33
CA ALA A 58 8.61 1.18 1.78
C ALA A 58 9.45 0.50 0.68
N TYR A 59 8.84 -0.41 -0.12
CA TYR A 59 9.49 -0.96 -1.31
C TYR A 59 9.86 0.13 -2.32
N ALA A 60 8.95 1.05 -2.64
CA ALA A 60 9.20 2.14 -3.61
C ALA A 60 10.30 3.12 -3.15
N GLU A 61 10.63 3.14 -1.86
CA GLU A 61 11.70 3.95 -1.27
C GLU A 61 12.98 3.15 -1.04
N SER A 62 12.94 1.83 -1.16
CA SER A 62 14.09 0.95 -0.95
C SER A 62 15.11 1.03 -2.09
N ALA A 63 16.34 0.58 -1.81
CA ALA A 63 17.41 0.48 -2.81
C ALA A 63 17.11 -0.57 -3.90
N GLN A 64 16.23 -1.54 -3.61
CA GLN A 64 15.84 -2.59 -4.55
C GLN A 64 14.82 -2.12 -5.60
N TYR A 65 14.16 -0.99 -5.35
CA TYR A 65 13.10 -0.52 -6.21
C TYR A 65 13.60 -0.12 -7.59
N ASN A 66 13.15 -0.86 -8.60
CA ASN A 66 13.37 -0.57 -10.01
C ASN A 66 12.09 -0.88 -10.81
N PRO A 67 11.19 0.10 -10.99
CA PRO A 67 9.92 -0.11 -11.68
C PRO A 67 10.06 -0.35 -13.19
N TYR A 68 11.25 -0.19 -13.75
CA TYR A 68 11.57 -0.36 -15.17
C TYR A 68 12.65 -1.43 -15.41
N ASP A 69 12.79 -2.41 -14.51
CA ASP A 69 13.75 -3.51 -14.68
C ASP A 69 13.37 -4.35 -15.92
N PRO A 70 14.21 -4.38 -16.98
CA PRO A 70 13.91 -5.17 -18.16
C PRO A 70 13.87 -6.67 -17.88
N ASN A 71 14.64 -7.15 -16.89
CA ASN A 71 14.62 -8.56 -16.50
C ASN A 71 13.29 -8.94 -15.84
N ASP A 72 12.68 -8.04 -15.06
CA ASP A 72 11.36 -8.27 -14.48
C ASP A 72 10.29 -8.38 -15.58
N ALA A 73 10.35 -7.53 -16.61
CA ALA A 73 9.46 -7.59 -17.76
C ALA A 73 9.59 -8.91 -18.55
N GLU A 74 10.81 -9.41 -18.72
CA GLU A 74 11.08 -10.68 -19.39
C GLU A 74 10.57 -11.87 -18.56
N LEU A 75 10.89 -11.92 -17.27
CA LEU A 75 10.38 -12.93 -16.35
C LEU A 75 8.86 -12.96 -16.31
N TYR A 76 8.22 -11.78 -16.28
CA TYR A 76 6.77 -11.66 -16.34
C TYR A 76 6.19 -12.26 -17.62
N LYS A 77 6.77 -11.98 -18.78
CA LYS A 77 6.37 -12.56 -20.07
C LYS A 77 6.48 -14.08 -20.04
N PHE A 78 7.58 -14.64 -19.53
CA PHE A 78 7.75 -16.09 -19.43
C PHE A 78 6.73 -16.70 -18.46
N MET A 79 6.49 -16.06 -17.30
CA MET A 79 5.47 -16.50 -16.36
C MET A 79 4.08 -16.56 -17.01
N VAL A 80 3.68 -15.51 -17.74
CA VAL A 80 2.38 -15.47 -18.40
C VAL A 80 2.26 -16.54 -19.48
N ASN A 81 3.30 -16.76 -20.29
CA ASN A 81 3.32 -17.80 -21.29
C ASN A 81 3.18 -19.22 -20.68
N ALA A 82 3.88 -19.48 -19.57
CA ALA A 82 3.77 -20.73 -18.84
C ALA A 82 2.36 -20.91 -18.23
N MET A 83 1.77 -19.85 -17.68
CA MET A 83 0.39 -19.87 -17.18
C MET A 83 -0.60 -20.20 -18.29
N ASN A 84 -0.45 -19.60 -19.46
CA ASN A 84 -1.31 -19.88 -20.63
C ASN A 84 -1.15 -21.34 -21.13
N ALA A 85 0.05 -21.89 -21.02
CA ALA A 85 0.34 -23.30 -21.32
C ALA A 85 -0.08 -24.27 -20.22
N ARG A 86 -0.61 -23.77 -19.08
CA ARG A 86 -0.92 -24.53 -17.85
C ARG A 86 0.30 -25.28 -17.28
N ASP A 87 1.51 -24.77 -17.55
CA ASP A 87 2.77 -25.27 -17.00
C ASP A 87 3.07 -24.53 -15.67
N CYS A 88 2.51 -25.07 -14.60
CA CYS A 88 2.71 -24.49 -13.27
C CYS A 88 4.16 -24.59 -12.79
N THR A 89 4.94 -25.55 -13.25
CA THR A 89 6.35 -25.69 -12.85
C THR A 89 7.16 -24.49 -13.37
N SER A 90 7.05 -24.19 -14.65
CA SER A 90 7.73 -23.04 -15.26
C SER A 90 7.14 -21.71 -14.76
N ALA A 91 5.81 -21.61 -14.60
CA ALA A 91 5.17 -20.41 -14.09
C ALA A 91 5.64 -20.04 -12.69
N MET A 92 5.72 -21.02 -11.77
CA MET A 92 6.20 -20.80 -10.39
C MET A 92 7.67 -20.43 -10.34
N LYS A 93 8.53 -21.06 -11.19
CA LYS A 93 9.94 -20.69 -11.30
C LYS A 93 10.11 -19.20 -11.63
N HIS A 94 9.36 -18.71 -12.61
CA HIS A 94 9.43 -17.31 -13.01
C HIS A 94 8.78 -16.37 -11.98
N ALA A 95 7.65 -16.77 -11.41
CA ALA A 95 7.00 -16.01 -10.33
C ALA A 95 7.91 -15.84 -9.11
N GLN A 96 8.61 -16.90 -8.70
CA GLN A 96 9.56 -16.86 -7.60
C GLN A 96 10.72 -15.91 -7.90
N ALA A 97 11.31 -15.99 -9.10
CA ALA A 97 12.39 -15.09 -9.49
C ALA A 97 11.98 -13.61 -9.50
N ILE A 98 10.72 -13.31 -9.84
CA ILE A 98 10.13 -11.97 -9.70
C ILE A 98 10.02 -11.59 -8.21
N LEU A 99 9.43 -12.47 -7.38
CA LEU A 99 9.15 -12.20 -5.97
C LEU A 99 10.42 -12.09 -5.10
N GLU A 100 11.52 -12.67 -5.53
CA GLU A 100 12.84 -12.50 -4.87
C GLU A 100 13.34 -11.05 -4.96
N LYS A 101 13.00 -10.34 -6.04
CA LYS A 101 13.40 -8.95 -6.28
C LYS A 101 12.30 -7.95 -5.91
N ASN A 102 11.06 -8.31 -6.17
CA ASN A 102 9.89 -7.47 -6.03
C ASN A 102 8.75 -8.27 -5.38
N TYR A 103 8.76 -8.31 -4.03
CA TYR A 103 7.76 -9.08 -3.29
C TYR A 103 6.36 -8.43 -3.30
N VAL A 104 6.22 -7.21 -3.82
CA VAL A 104 4.92 -6.54 -3.97
C VAL A 104 4.32 -6.71 -5.38
N ARG A 105 4.87 -7.61 -6.18
CA ARG A 105 4.37 -7.90 -7.54
C ARG A 105 3.08 -8.72 -7.51
N ILE A 106 1.94 -8.06 -7.70
CA ILE A 106 0.60 -8.65 -7.57
C ILE A 106 0.44 -9.88 -8.48
N ASN A 107 0.80 -9.74 -9.77
CA ASN A 107 0.60 -10.80 -10.75
C ASN A 107 1.43 -12.05 -10.47
N ALA A 108 2.61 -11.93 -9.86
CA ALA A 108 3.41 -13.06 -9.45
C ALA A 108 2.78 -13.84 -8.28
N HIS A 109 2.17 -13.12 -7.32
CA HIS A 109 1.39 -13.76 -6.28
C HIS A 109 0.13 -14.45 -6.83
N VAL A 110 -0.57 -13.84 -7.79
CA VAL A 110 -1.74 -14.46 -8.45
C VAL A 110 -1.34 -15.77 -9.14
N ALA A 111 -0.26 -15.75 -9.94
CA ALA A 111 0.23 -16.94 -10.62
C ALA A 111 0.63 -18.05 -9.63
N SER A 112 1.36 -17.68 -8.56
CA SER A 112 1.75 -18.61 -7.50
C SER A 112 0.53 -19.23 -6.81
N ALA A 113 -0.48 -18.41 -6.45
CA ALA A 113 -1.70 -18.91 -5.80
C ALA A 113 -2.46 -19.92 -6.68
N ILE A 114 -2.58 -19.64 -7.98
CA ILE A 114 -3.23 -20.55 -8.94
C ILE A 114 -2.47 -21.88 -9.00
N CYS A 115 -1.15 -21.83 -9.16
CA CYS A 115 -0.33 -23.02 -9.32
C CYS A 115 -0.26 -23.85 -8.02
N TYR A 116 -0.09 -23.23 -6.86
CA TYR A 116 -0.15 -23.95 -5.58
C TYR A 116 -1.49 -24.64 -5.33
N ARG A 117 -2.59 -24.02 -5.77
CA ARG A 117 -3.92 -24.65 -5.70
C ARG A 117 -4.02 -25.89 -6.59
N GLN A 118 -3.47 -25.84 -7.81
CA GLN A 118 -3.42 -27.01 -8.71
C GLN A 118 -2.55 -28.15 -8.15
N LEU A 119 -1.53 -27.82 -7.36
CA LEU A 119 -0.65 -28.77 -6.69
C LEU A 119 -1.20 -29.25 -5.33
N ASN A 120 -2.43 -28.90 -4.97
CA ASN A 120 -3.06 -29.20 -3.68
C ASN A 120 -2.30 -28.65 -2.45
N GLN A 121 -1.51 -27.59 -2.63
CA GLN A 121 -0.78 -26.91 -1.56
C GLN A 121 -1.60 -25.72 -1.04
N ALA A 122 -2.68 -26.03 -0.31
CA ALA A 122 -3.71 -25.06 0.07
C ALA A 122 -3.16 -23.91 0.93
N GLN A 123 -2.23 -24.15 1.84
CA GLN A 123 -1.65 -23.13 2.70
C GLN A 123 -0.81 -22.11 1.91
N ALA A 124 0.05 -22.60 1.01
CA ALA A 124 0.84 -21.73 0.14
C ALA A 124 -0.06 -20.92 -0.82
N ALA A 125 -1.09 -21.56 -1.38
CA ALA A 125 -2.08 -20.87 -2.20
C ALA A 125 -2.78 -19.74 -1.42
N ALA A 126 -3.23 -20.01 -0.19
CA ALA A 126 -3.90 -19.02 0.67
C ALA A 126 -2.98 -17.84 1.02
N HIS A 127 -1.69 -18.10 1.28
CA HIS A 127 -0.70 -17.04 1.52
C HIS A 127 -0.58 -16.09 0.32
N HIS A 128 -0.37 -16.64 -0.88
CA HIS A 128 -0.24 -15.83 -2.09
C HIS A 128 -1.56 -15.13 -2.48
N ASP A 129 -2.71 -15.76 -2.23
CA ASP A 129 -4.01 -15.09 -2.38
C ASP A 129 -4.18 -13.91 -1.43
N ALA A 130 -3.75 -14.04 -0.18
CA ALA A 130 -3.80 -12.95 0.80
C ALA A 130 -2.88 -11.79 0.38
N MET A 131 -1.66 -12.09 -0.06
CA MET A 131 -0.74 -11.10 -0.60
C MET A 131 -1.35 -10.36 -1.80
N ALA A 132 -1.82 -11.08 -2.82
CA ALA A 132 -2.39 -10.47 -4.02
C ALA A 132 -3.60 -9.57 -3.69
N ARG A 133 -4.50 -10.04 -2.80
CA ARG A 133 -5.66 -9.23 -2.38
C ARG A 133 -5.23 -8.00 -1.60
N GLY A 134 -4.39 -8.15 -0.57
CA GLY A 134 -4.00 -7.03 0.27
C GLY A 134 -3.25 -5.94 -0.50
N LEU A 135 -2.35 -6.31 -1.42
CA LEU A 135 -1.66 -5.37 -2.31
C LEU A 135 -2.67 -4.64 -3.21
N MET A 136 -3.61 -5.36 -3.82
CA MET A 136 -4.66 -4.76 -4.65
C MET A 136 -5.56 -3.84 -3.85
N ASP A 137 -6.02 -4.27 -2.67
CA ASP A 137 -6.90 -3.49 -1.81
C ASP A 137 -6.21 -2.20 -1.34
N SER A 138 -4.89 -2.22 -1.11
CA SER A 138 -4.12 -1.01 -0.77
C SER A 138 -4.05 0.00 -1.92
N ILE A 139 -4.10 -0.46 -3.19
CA ILE A 139 -4.22 0.45 -4.35
C ILE A 139 -5.62 1.06 -4.38
N LEU A 140 -6.65 0.22 -4.28
CA LEU A 140 -8.04 0.66 -4.38
C LEU A 140 -8.46 1.55 -3.19
N ALA A 141 -7.87 1.36 -2.01
CA ALA A 141 -8.10 2.20 -0.84
C ALA A 141 -7.44 3.59 -0.95
N SER A 142 -6.48 3.78 -1.85
CA SER A 142 -5.78 5.07 -2.01
C SER A 142 -6.61 6.15 -2.72
N GLY A 143 -7.71 5.77 -3.37
CA GLY A 143 -8.59 6.69 -4.10
C GLY A 143 -9.74 5.97 -4.79
N ASN A 144 -10.44 6.66 -5.68
CA ASN A 144 -11.45 6.07 -6.57
C ASN A 144 -11.10 6.24 -8.07
N GLY A 145 -9.98 6.89 -8.37
CA GLY A 145 -9.49 7.09 -9.72
C GLY A 145 -10.32 8.07 -10.58
N ALA A 146 -11.35 8.73 -10.04
CA ALA A 146 -12.26 9.55 -10.85
C ALA A 146 -11.67 10.92 -11.26
N THR A 147 -10.75 11.46 -10.48
CA THR A 147 -10.11 12.76 -10.71
C THR A 147 -8.64 12.72 -10.30
N ALA A 148 -7.86 13.75 -10.61
CA ALA A 148 -6.49 13.89 -10.14
C ALA A 148 -6.40 13.89 -8.59
N GLN A 149 -7.36 14.51 -7.90
CA GLN A 149 -7.39 14.59 -6.43
C GLN A 149 -7.75 13.27 -5.77
N THR A 150 -8.44 12.40 -6.49
CA THR A 150 -8.87 11.08 -5.99
C THR A 150 -8.22 9.93 -6.78
N ALA A 151 -7.07 10.21 -7.41
CA ALA A 151 -6.31 9.24 -8.19
C ALA A 151 -5.87 8.04 -7.34
N PHE A 152 -5.84 6.86 -7.94
CA PHE A 152 -5.17 5.72 -7.34
C PHE A 152 -3.66 5.96 -7.25
N VAL A 153 -3.04 5.64 -6.13
CA VAL A 153 -1.58 5.76 -5.95
C VAL A 153 -0.92 4.46 -6.34
N VAL A 154 -0.06 4.50 -7.34
CA VAL A 154 0.67 3.33 -7.86
C VAL A 154 2.19 3.51 -7.73
N ILE A 155 2.89 2.39 -7.65
CA ILE A 155 4.35 2.32 -7.60
C ILE A 155 4.94 1.65 -8.84
N ALA A 156 4.11 1.11 -9.73
CA ALA A 156 4.53 0.49 -10.97
C ALA A 156 3.40 0.54 -11.99
N VAL A 157 3.73 0.59 -13.29
CA VAL A 157 2.74 0.62 -14.38
C VAL A 157 1.84 -0.61 -14.38
N ASP A 158 2.35 -1.78 -14.01
CA ASP A 158 1.53 -3.00 -13.94
C ASP A 158 0.44 -2.96 -12.85
N GLU A 159 0.60 -2.12 -11.82
CA GLU A 159 -0.45 -1.89 -10.83
C GLU A 159 -1.67 -1.18 -11.43
N GLU A 160 -1.46 -0.26 -12.39
CA GLU A 160 -2.54 0.40 -13.13
C GLU A 160 -3.41 -0.61 -13.88
N TYR A 161 -2.76 -1.47 -14.67
CA TYR A 161 -3.44 -2.50 -15.45
C TYR A 161 -4.08 -3.57 -14.55
N SER A 162 -3.45 -3.88 -13.42
CA SER A 162 -4.02 -4.80 -12.43
C SER A 162 -5.29 -4.22 -11.79
N ALA A 163 -5.30 -2.93 -11.47
CA ALA A 163 -6.48 -2.24 -10.94
C ALA A 163 -7.59 -2.16 -11.98
N ILE A 164 -7.28 -1.80 -13.25
CA ILE A 164 -8.23 -1.77 -14.35
C ILE A 164 -8.89 -3.14 -14.53
N ALA A 165 -8.09 -4.22 -14.55
CA ALA A 165 -8.60 -5.59 -14.67
C ALA A 165 -9.48 -5.98 -13.47
N LYS A 166 -9.07 -5.61 -12.25
CA LYS A 166 -9.84 -5.84 -11.02
C LYS A 166 -11.20 -5.15 -11.02
N LEU A 167 -11.27 -3.95 -11.61
CA LEU A 167 -12.51 -3.18 -11.78
C LEU A 167 -13.37 -3.70 -12.95
N GLY A 168 -12.91 -4.72 -13.69
CA GLY A 168 -13.63 -5.29 -14.82
C GLY A 168 -13.64 -4.40 -16.06
N LEU A 169 -12.68 -3.50 -16.16
CA LEU A 169 -12.54 -2.52 -17.24
C LEU A 169 -11.45 -2.95 -18.23
N LYS A 170 -11.42 -2.30 -19.39
CA LYS A 170 -10.38 -2.46 -20.42
C LYS A 170 -9.78 -1.11 -20.74
N SER A 171 -8.46 -1.01 -20.76
CA SER A 171 -7.74 0.19 -21.20
C SER A 171 -7.88 0.38 -22.72
N VAL A 172 -8.12 1.61 -23.14
CA VAL A 172 -8.26 2.02 -24.55
C VAL A 172 -7.11 2.95 -24.97
N ARG A 173 -6.80 3.94 -24.13
CA ARG A 173 -5.78 4.94 -24.41
C ARG A 173 -5.17 5.43 -23.08
N GLN A 174 -3.90 5.77 -23.11
CA GLN A 174 -3.17 6.36 -21.99
C GLN A 174 -2.66 7.76 -22.39
N ARG A 175 -2.67 8.67 -21.43
CA ARG A 175 -2.04 10.00 -21.55
C ARG A 175 -1.43 10.41 -20.22
N LEU A 176 -0.33 11.14 -20.31
CA LEU A 176 0.31 11.73 -19.13
C LEU A 176 -0.35 13.11 -18.84
N LEU A 177 -0.63 13.36 -17.56
CA LEU A 177 -1.13 14.65 -17.06
C LEU A 177 -0.20 15.16 -15.96
N LYS A 178 0.09 16.46 -16.00
CA LYS A 178 0.72 17.17 -14.87
C LYS A 178 -0.29 18.15 -14.30
N ASN A 179 -0.58 18.06 -13.01
CA ASN A 179 -1.52 18.94 -12.30
C ASN A 179 -0.99 19.23 -10.90
N ASP A 180 -0.92 20.50 -10.50
CA ASP A 180 -0.49 20.98 -9.18
C ASP A 180 0.85 20.38 -8.69
N GLY A 181 1.81 20.22 -9.60
CA GLY A 181 3.11 19.63 -9.29
C GLY A 181 3.17 18.11 -9.32
N HIS A 182 2.02 17.44 -9.31
CA HIS A 182 1.89 15.98 -9.38
C HIS A 182 1.79 15.47 -10.81
N ARG A 183 2.11 14.19 -11.01
CA ARG A 183 2.06 13.50 -12.29
C ARG A 183 1.08 12.35 -12.24
N PHE A 184 0.31 12.21 -13.30
CA PHE A 184 -0.73 11.20 -13.41
C PHE A 184 -0.66 10.51 -14.75
N ASP A 185 -0.77 9.19 -14.75
CA ASP A 185 -1.25 8.47 -15.91
C ASP A 185 -2.78 8.49 -15.90
N VAL A 186 -3.36 8.92 -17.00
CA VAL A 186 -4.81 8.93 -17.18
C VAL A 186 -5.15 7.94 -18.27
N LEU A 187 -5.83 6.86 -17.88
CA LEU A 187 -6.22 5.79 -18.79
C LEU A 187 -7.72 5.91 -19.11
N ASP A 188 -8.01 6.12 -20.39
CA ASP A 188 -9.39 5.98 -20.89
C ASP A 188 -9.71 4.49 -20.89
N VAL A 189 -10.82 4.13 -20.25
CA VAL A 189 -11.24 2.73 -20.06
C VAL A 189 -12.66 2.50 -20.51
N THR A 190 -13.00 1.25 -20.88
CA THR A 190 -14.35 0.83 -21.22
C THR A 190 -14.82 -0.30 -20.32
N ASP A 191 -16.10 -0.28 -19.96
CA ASP A 191 -16.76 -1.40 -19.28
C ASP A 191 -17.33 -2.43 -20.28
N LYS A 192 -17.94 -3.49 -19.75
CA LYS A 192 -18.55 -4.55 -20.56
C LYS A 192 -19.74 -4.06 -21.43
N ALA A 193 -20.35 -2.93 -21.07
CA ALA A 193 -21.44 -2.31 -21.82
C ALA A 193 -20.95 -1.30 -22.87
N GLY A 194 -19.62 -1.14 -23.02
CA GLY A 194 -19.00 -0.19 -23.95
C GLY A 194 -19.00 1.27 -23.45
N ARG A 195 -19.38 1.52 -22.20
CA ARG A 195 -19.33 2.88 -21.63
C ARG A 195 -17.88 3.25 -21.31
N THR A 196 -17.51 4.46 -21.71
CA THR A 196 -16.15 4.97 -21.52
C THR A 196 -16.08 5.87 -20.28
N SER A 197 -14.96 5.80 -19.59
CA SER A 197 -14.59 6.70 -18.50
C SER A 197 -13.06 6.88 -18.47
N ALA A 198 -12.57 7.77 -17.63
CA ALA A 198 -11.13 7.94 -17.39
C ALA A 198 -10.81 7.53 -15.97
N LEU A 199 -9.70 6.82 -15.80
CA LEU A 199 -9.09 6.54 -14.49
C LEU A 199 -7.77 7.27 -14.36
N PHE A 200 -7.59 7.90 -13.22
CA PHE A 200 -6.39 8.66 -12.86
C PHE A 200 -5.52 7.83 -11.92
N PHE A 201 -4.23 7.71 -12.25
CA PHE A 201 -3.22 7.05 -11.43
C PHE A 201 -2.11 8.05 -11.10
N ASN A 202 -1.85 8.29 -9.81
CA ASN A 202 -0.73 9.10 -9.37
C ASN A 202 0.55 8.27 -9.49
N ILE A 203 1.49 8.76 -10.33
CA ILE A 203 2.75 8.12 -10.66
C ILE A 203 3.97 8.86 -10.10
N ASP A 204 3.80 9.69 -9.09
CA ASP A 204 4.89 10.51 -8.54
C ASP A 204 6.05 9.65 -8.03
N ARG A 205 5.78 8.45 -7.46
CA ARG A 205 6.83 7.53 -6.96
C ARG A 205 7.68 6.97 -8.09
N LEU A 206 7.07 6.63 -9.23
CA LEU A 206 7.80 6.21 -10.44
C LEU A 206 8.68 7.36 -10.95
N PHE A 207 8.14 8.56 -10.99
CA PHE A 207 8.87 9.74 -11.44
C PHE A 207 10.00 10.15 -10.49
N ALA A 208 9.80 10.00 -9.18
CA ALA A 208 10.85 10.24 -8.18
C ALA A 208 12.03 9.29 -8.37
N TRP A 209 11.78 8.01 -8.65
CA TRP A 209 12.83 7.04 -8.99
C TRP A 209 13.59 7.45 -10.23
N TYR A 210 12.91 7.78 -11.33
CA TYR A 210 13.52 8.24 -12.57
C TYR A 210 14.42 9.46 -12.37
N THR A 211 13.97 10.41 -11.56
CA THR A 211 14.72 11.63 -11.24
C THR A 211 15.98 11.31 -10.43
N ARG A 212 15.90 10.36 -9.48
CA ARG A 212 17.08 9.91 -8.70
C ARG A 212 18.13 9.28 -9.61
N GLN A 213 17.73 8.40 -10.53
CA GLN A 213 18.65 7.73 -11.46
C GLN A 213 19.36 8.71 -12.38
N ASN A 214 18.69 9.75 -12.84
CA ASN A 214 19.30 10.75 -13.73
C ASN A 214 20.28 11.68 -12.98
N LYS A 215 20.04 11.97 -11.69
CA LYS A 215 20.98 12.78 -10.88
C LYS A 215 22.28 12.01 -10.55
N SER A 216 22.22 10.70 -10.43
CA SER A 216 23.41 9.88 -10.14
C SER A 216 24.31 9.63 -11.37
N ARG A 217 23.87 10.04 -12.58
CA ARG A 217 24.61 9.90 -13.85
C ARG A 217 25.28 11.19 -14.30
N GLN A 218 25.06 12.30 -13.59
CA GLN A 218 25.69 13.61 -13.80
C GLN A 218 26.83 13.84 -12.80
#